data_b4dbb8d35632c559e28556e4d72be496
#
_entry.id   b4dbb8d35632c559e28556e4d72be496
#
_cell.length_a   1.000
_cell.length_b   1.000
_cell.length_c   1.000
_cell.angle_alpha   90.00
_cell.angle_beta   90.00
_cell.angle_gamma   90.00
#
_symmetry.space_group_name_H-M   'P 1'
#
loop_
_entity.id
_entity.type
_entity.pdbx_description
1 polymer ?
#
loop_
_entity_poly.entity_id
_entity_poly.type
_entity_poly.pdbx_seq_one_letter_code
_entity_poly.pdbx_strand_id
1 'polypeptide(L)'
;MGPANSEVLSTPKAAAILGVSRQHLATLGDRGVIPCWRVGTHRRFRRDDLEGYRVGRERAGSSGGDLGTMTLSDRRSFVFGLLVAAKLAAEPEAVVARARKNLVRLRRIHDDGSADTLLDRWEELLDGPADRVIAVLGSPAPECSELRHASPFAGVLTEAERTWVIRATRAAT
;
A
#
# COMPACT_ATOMS: atom_id res chain seq x y z
N MET A 1 -21.38 20.23 25.69
CA MET A 1 -20.47 20.54 24.57
C MET A 1 -20.89 19.64 23.41
N GLY A 2 -21.59 20.21 22.41
CA GLY A 2 -22.14 19.43 21.28
C GLY A 2 -21.06 18.87 20.39
N PRO A 3 -21.35 17.77 19.64
CA PRO A 3 -20.37 17.22 18.72
C PRO A 3 -20.05 18.24 17.64
N ALA A 4 -18.78 18.59 17.51
CA ALA A 4 -18.29 19.43 16.44
C ALA A 4 -18.81 18.89 15.11
N ASN A 5 -19.29 19.80 14.26
CA ASN A 5 -19.85 19.52 12.93
C ASN A 5 -18.68 19.05 12.01
N SER A 6 -18.27 17.80 12.22
CA SER A 6 -17.14 17.21 11.48
C SER A 6 -17.53 17.08 10.01
N GLU A 7 -16.71 17.64 9.13
CA GLU A 7 -16.89 17.57 7.67
C GLU A 7 -17.05 16.12 7.22
N VAL A 8 -18.14 15.84 6.48
CA VAL A 8 -18.43 14.52 5.91
C VAL A 8 -17.81 14.41 4.53
N LEU A 9 -16.95 13.43 4.36
CA LEU A 9 -16.14 13.23 3.17
C LEU A 9 -16.58 12.00 2.38
N SER A 10 -16.49 12.10 1.05
CA SER A 10 -16.61 10.96 0.16
C SER A 10 -15.33 10.12 0.17
N THR A 11 -15.39 8.84 -0.24
CA THR A 11 -14.23 7.95 -0.32
C THR A 11 -13.04 8.56 -1.09
N PRO A 12 -13.21 9.21 -2.26
CA PRO A 12 -12.08 9.83 -2.95
C PRO A 12 -11.41 10.94 -2.14
N LYS A 13 -12.21 11.85 -1.53
CA LYS A 13 -11.67 12.95 -0.72
C LYS A 13 -10.98 12.42 0.56
N ALA A 14 -11.57 11.45 1.21
CA ALA A 14 -11.01 10.83 2.42
C ALA A 14 -9.72 10.06 2.12
N ALA A 15 -9.65 9.36 1.00
CA ALA A 15 -8.45 8.66 0.54
C ALA A 15 -7.29 9.64 0.24
N ALA A 16 -7.59 10.76 -0.40
CA ALA A 16 -6.61 11.82 -0.67
C ALA A 16 -6.03 12.43 0.62
N ILE A 17 -6.87 12.67 1.65
CA ILE A 17 -6.42 13.20 2.95
C ILE A 17 -5.45 12.25 3.66
N LEU A 18 -5.72 10.94 3.59
CA LEU A 18 -4.87 9.91 4.19
C LEU A 18 -3.67 9.52 3.32
N GLY A 19 -3.62 9.95 2.05
CA GLY A 19 -2.59 9.54 1.11
C GLY A 19 -2.67 8.05 0.74
N VAL A 20 -3.89 7.47 0.71
CA VAL A 20 -4.12 6.04 0.46
C VAL A 20 -5.01 5.82 -0.77
N SER A 21 -4.98 4.61 -1.35
CA SER A 21 -5.91 4.27 -2.43
C SER A 21 -7.36 4.19 -1.94
N ARG A 22 -8.33 4.49 -2.81
CA ARG A 22 -9.77 4.37 -2.51
C ARG A 22 -10.16 2.98 -2.03
N GLN A 23 -9.55 1.94 -2.63
CA GLN A 23 -9.80 0.55 -2.28
C GLN A 23 -9.26 0.22 -0.89
N HIS A 24 -8.07 0.72 -0.53
CA HIS A 24 -7.50 0.53 0.80
C HIS A 24 -8.39 1.21 1.86
N LEU A 25 -8.80 2.46 1.63
CA LEU A 25 -9.71 3.15 2.54
C LEU A 25 -11.05 2.40 2.69
N ALA A 26 -11.59 1.86 1.59
CA ALA A 26 -12.80 1.04 1.65
C ALA A 26 -12.61 -0.20 2.52
N THR A 27 -11.46 -0.87 2.41
CA THR A 27 -11.10 -2.03 3.24
C THR A 27 -10.97 -1.65 4.72
N LEU A 28 -10.35 -0.49 5.04
CA LEU A 28 -10.27 0.01 6.41
C LEU A 28 -11.65 0.29 7.00
N GLY A 29 -12.56 0.85 6.20
CA GLY A 29 -13.94 1.07 6.60
C GLY A 29 -14.72 -0.24 6.80
N ASP A 30 -14.58 -1.22 5.89
CA ASP A 30 -15.27 -2.52 6.00
C ASP A 30 -14.79 -3.34 7.20
N ARG A 31 -13.56 -3.13 7.65
CA ARG A 31 -12.98 -3.74 8.86
C ARG A 31 -13.31 -2.99 10.16
N GLY A 32 -13.98 -1.84 10.07
CA GLY A 32 -14.25 -0.98 11.21
C GLY A 32 -13.02 -0.30 11.82
N VAL A 33 -11.87 -0.30 11.11
CA VAL A 33 -10.65 0.40 11.56
C VAL A 33 -10.84 1.90 11.49
N ILE A 34 -11.54 2.39 10.45
CA ILE A 34 -11.99 3.77 10.35
C ILE A 34 -13.53 3.74 10.31
N PRO A 35 -14.21 4.43 11.24
CA PRO A 35 -15.65 4.50 11.22
C PRO A 35 -16.18 5.09 9.91
N CYS A 36 -17.10 4.39 9.27
CA CYS A 36 -17.76 4.87 8.07
C CYS A 36 -19.21 4.41 8.04
N TRP A 37 -20.05 5.14 7.29
CA TRP A 37 -21.44 4.73 7.00
C TRP A 37 -21.73 4.85 5.52
N ARG A 38 -22.84 4.28 5.07
CA ARG A 38 -23.27 4.34 3.68
C ARG A 38 -24.40 5.33 3.48
N VAL A 39 -24.31 6.11 2.40
CA VAL A 39 -25.41 6.91 1.87
C VAL A 39 -25.66 6.39 0.47
N GLY A 40 -26.71 5.58 0.30
CA GLY A 40 -26.89 4.77 -0.91
C GLY A 40 -25.78 3.77 -1.10
N THR A 41 -25.13 3.80 -2.27
CA THR A 41 -23.99 2.93 -2.60
C THR A 41 -22.64 3.50 -2.15
N HIS A 42 -22.61 4.76 -1.67
CA HIS A 42 -21.38 5.47 -1.39
C HIS A 42 -21.04 5.49 0.11
N ARG A 43 -19.79 5.16 0.47
CA ARG A 43 -19.26 5.32 1.82
C ARG A 43 -19.02 6.79 2.15
N ARG A 44 -19.24 7.15 3.42
CA ARG A 44 -18.96 8.47 3.98
C ARG A 44 -18.09 8.31 5.22
N PHE A 45 -17.18 9.25 5.39
CA PHE A 45 -16.19 9.29 6.49
C PHE A 45 -16.25 10.65 7.15
N ARG A 46 -16.02 10.73 8.46
CA ARG A 46 -15.82 12.00 9.15
C ARG A 46 -14.35 12.37 9.10
N ARG A 47 -14.06 13.65 8.93
CA ARG A 47 -12.68 14.17 8.93
C ARG A 47 -11.96 13.80 10.24
N ASP A 48 -12.62 13.95 11.38
CA ASP A 48 -12.03 13.68 12.69
C ASP A 48 -11.62 12.21 12.84
N ASP A 49 -12.40 11.26 12.31
CA ASP A 49 -12.07 9.84 12.32
C ASP A 49 -10.81 9.55 11.48
N LEU A 50 -10.64 10.26 10.34
CA LEU A 50 -9.46 10.15 9.50
C LEU A 50 -8.22 10.75 10.19
N GLU A 51 -8.37 11.91 10.83
CA GLU A 51 -7.29 12.55 11.59
C GLU A 51 -6.88 11.70 12.79
N GLY A 52 -7.84 11.15 13.52
CA GLY A 52 -7.59 10.20 14.61
C GLY A 52 -6.80 8.97 14.15
N TYR A 53 -7.19 8.39 13.00
CA TYR A 53 -6.47 7.29 12.40
C TYR A 53 -5.04 7.70 11.99
N ARG A 54 -4.85 8.87 11.37
CA ARG A 54 -3.53 9.40 10.99
C ARG A 54 -2.62 9.58 12.20
N VAL A 55 -3.12 10.22 13.27
CA VAL A 55 -2.36 10.41 14.52
C VAL A 55 -2.03 9.09 15.19
N GLY A 56 -2.96 8.15 15.21
CA GLY A 56 -2.73 6.79 15.71
C GLY A 56 -1.64 6.06 14.91
N ARG A 57 -1.65 6.20 13.59
CA ARG A 57 -0.66 5.64 12.68
C ARG A 57 0.73 6.28 12.85
N GLU A 58 0.82 7.60 13.01
CA GLU A 58 2.07 8.31 13.29
C GLU A 58 2.71 7.85 14.61
N ARG A 59 1.89 7.62 15.63
CA ARG A 59 2.34 7.06 16.92
C ARG A 59 2.75 5.60 16.82
N ALA A 60 2.05 4.80 16.04
CA ALA A 60 2.39 3.39 15.78
C ALA A 60 3.59 3.23 14.86
N GLY A 61 3.87 4.18 13.99
CA GLY A 61 5.04 4.22 13.10
C GLY A 61 6.38 4.31 13.83
N SER A 62 6.36 4.63 15.14
CA SER A 62 7.53 4.53 16.01
C SER A 62 7.78 3.10 16.54
N SER A 63 6.83 2.19 16.39
CA SER A 63 6.95 0.79 16.75
C SER A 63 6.79 -0.03 15.49
N GLY A 64 7.85 -0.65 15.01
CA GLY A 64 7.90 -1.43 13.77
C GLY A 64 6.66 -2.31 13.62
N GLY A 65 6.05 -2.29 12.42
CA GLY A 65 4.80 -3.00 12.15
C GLY A 65 4.88 -4.46 12.61
N ASP A 66 3.97 -4.83 13.50
CA ASP A 66 3.91 -6.18 14.03
C ASP A 66 3.41 -7.14 12.94
N LEU A 67 4.27 -8.08 12.55
CA LEU A 67 3.94 -9.12 11.55
C LEU A 67 2.71 -9.94 11.96
N GLY A 68 2.42 -10.04 13.27
CA GLY A 68 1.26 -10.73 13.82
C GLY A 68 -0.08 -10.07 13.50
N THR A 69 -0.09 -8.76 13.24
CA THR A 69 -1.31 -7.99 12.93
C THR A 69 -1.58 -7.85 11.44
N MET A 70 -0.63 -8.27 10.59
CA MET A 70 -0.79 -8.21 9.14
C MET A 70 -1.90 -9.13 8.64
N THR A 71 -2.69 -8.62 7.67
CA THR A 71 -3.59 -9.50 6.94
C THR A 71 -2.82 -10.53 6.11
N LEU A 72 -3.49 -11.61 5.69
CA LEU A 72 -2.87 -12.56 4.77
C LEU A 72 -2.40 -11.89 3.47
N SER A 73 -3.14 -10.89 2.97
CA SER A 73 -2.76 -10.12 1.78
C SER A 73 -1.51 -9.29 2.01
N ASP A 74 -1.46 -8.56 3.14
CA ASP A 74 -0.30 -7.71 3.48
C ASP A 74 0.94 -8.57 3.74
N ARG A 75 0.79 -9.68 4.46
CA ARG A 75 1.88 -10.64 4.70
C ARG A 75 2.42 -11.22 3.40
N ARG A 76 1.53 -11.59 2.48
CA ARG A 76 1.93 -12.08 1.15
C ARG A 76 2.64 -11.00 0.34
N SER A 77 2.10 -9.79 0.30
CA SER A 77 2.72 -8.63 -0.34
C SER A 77 4.10 -8.32 0.25
N PHE A 78 4.25 -8.43 1.57
CA PHE A 78 5.52 -8.24 2.27
C PHE A 78 6.57 -9.29 1.87
N VAL A 79 6.21 -10.58 1.87
CA VAL A 79 7.14 -11.66 1.47
C VAL A 79 7.52 -11.54 -0.02
N PHE A 80 6.59 -11.18 -0.89
CA PHE A 80 6.91 -10.82 -2.28
C PHE A 80 7.92 -9.66 -2.35
N GLY A 81 7.71 -8.61 -1.55
CA GLY A 81 8.60 -7.46 -1.45
C GLY A 81 10.02 -7.86 -1.05
N LEU A 82 10.19 -8.73 -0.05
CA LEU A 82 11.49 -9.23 0.38
C LEU A 82 12.25 -9.98 -0.73
N LEU A 83 11.56 -10.83 -1.49
CA LEU A 83 12.19 -11.54 -2.60
C LEU A 83 12.58 -10.60 -3.74
N VAL A 84 11.73 -9.61 -4.04
CA VAL A 84 12.06 -8.58 -5.04
C VAL A 84 13.24 -7.73 -4.56
N ALA A 85 13.31 -7.37 -3.29
CA ALA A 85 14.43 -6.63 -2.71
C ALA A 85 15.75 -7.41 -2.83
N ALA A 86 15.72 -8.72 -2.58
CA ALA A 86 16.89 -9.57 -2.77
C ALA A 86 17.36 -9.61 -4.24
N LYS A 87 16.42 -9.72 -5.19
CA LYS A 87 16.77 -9.66 -6.62
C LYS A 87 17.27 -8.28 -7.05
N LEU A 88 16.69 -7.22 -6.52
CA LEU A 88 17.14 -5.86 -6.79
C LEU A 88 18.56 -5.62 -6.28
N ALA A 89 18.92 -6.18 -5.12
CA ALA A 89 20.28 -6.12 -4.59
C ALA A 89 21.29 -6.90 -5.46
N ALA A 90 20.85 -8.01 -6.06
CA ALA A 90 21.71 -8.85 -6.92
C ALA A 90 21.84 -8.29 -8.36
N GLU A 91 20.75 -7.78 -8.93
CA GLU A 91 20.65 -7.35 -10.33
C GLU A 91 19.90 -6.02 -10.46
N PRO A 92 20.45 -4.91 -9.93
CA PRO A 92 19.71 -3.65 -9.81
C PRO A 92 19.25 -3.11 -11.19
N GLU A 93 20.10 -3.10 -12.19
CA GLU A 93 19.79 -2.55 -13.52
C GLU A 93 18.64 -3.30 -14.20
N ALA A 94 18.69 -4.63 -14.21
CA ALA A 94 17.67 -5.45 -14.84
C ALA A 94 16.30 -5.31 -14.15
N VAL A 95 16.28 -5.29 -12.81
CA VAL A 95 15.06 -5.16 -12.01
C VAL A 95 14.45 -3.76 -12.16
N VAL A 96 15.26 -2.70 -12.09
CA VAL A 96 14.80 -1.30 -12.28
C VAL A 96 14.26 -1.10 -13.69
N ALA A 97 14.97 -1.56 -14.72
CA ALA A 97 14.50 -1.43 -16.11
C ALA A 97 13.14 -2.11 -16.33
N ARG A 98 12.93 -3.29 -15.74
CA ARG A 98 11.63 -3.98 -15.77
C ARG A 98 10.54 -3.21 -15.02
N ALA A 99 10.86 -2.70 -13.83
CA ALA A 99 9.94 -1.93 -13.02
C ALA A 99 9.47 -0.65 -13.74
N ARG A 100 10.38 0.08 -14.39
CA ARG A 100 10.05 1.27 -15.20
C ARG A 100 9.09 0.94 -16.35
N LYS A 101 9.31 -0.15 -17.08
CA LYS A 101 8.39 -0.63 -18.14
C LYS A 101 7.00 -0.93 -17.59
N ASN A 102 6.94 -1.58 -16.43
CA ASN A 102 5.67 -1.89 -15.78
C ASN A 102 4.97 -0.63 -15.25
N LEU A 103 5.71 0.35 -14.74
CA LEU A 103 5.16 1.62 -14.27
C LEU A 103 4.41 2.35 -15.38
N VAL A 104 5.02 2.45 -16.58
CA VAL A 104 4.37 3.02 -17.77
C VAL A 104 3.08 2.27 -18.12
N ARG A 105 3.09 0.93 -17.99
CA ARG A 105 1.88 0.11 -18.25
C ARG A 105 0.81 0.35 -17.18
N LEU A 106 1.18 0.43 -15.90
CA LEU A 106 0.25 0.67 -14.81
C LEU A 106 -0.44 2.03 -14.94
N ARG A 107 0.27 3.08 -15.32
CA ARG A 107 -0.32 4.41 -15.59
C ARG A 107 -1.40 4.36 -16.67
N ARG A 108 -1.19 3.55 -17.73
CA ARG A 108 -2.19 3.38 -18.81
C ARG A 108 -3.44 2.61 -18.36
N ILE A 109 -3.30 1.71 -17.37
CA ILE A 109 -4.42 0.92 -16.85
C ILE A 109 -5.24 1.73 -15.83
N HIS A 110 -4.60 2.66 -15.11
CA HIS A 110 -5.20 3.50 -14.07
C HIS A 110 -5.30 4.96 -14.53
N ASP A 111 -5.77 5.20 -15.75
CA ASP A 111 -5.94 6.54 -16.34
C ASP A 111 -7.01 7.39 -15.65
N ASP A 112 -7.79 6.79 -14.74
CA ASP A 112 -8.76 7.48 -13.87
C ASP A 112 -8.12 8.26 -12.70
N GLY A 113 -6.79 8.34 -12.61
CA GLY A 113 -6.05 9.01 -11.54
C GLY A 113 -6.13 8.32 -10.18
N SER A 114 -6.71 7.12 -10.09
CA SER A 114 -6.95 6.44 -8.81
C SER A 114 -5.68 5.94 -8.11
N ALA A 115 -4.61 5.78 -8.86
CA ALA A 115 -3.33 5.26 -8.39
C ALA A 115 -2.17 6.26 -8.56
N ASP A 116 -2.40 7.46 -9.11
CA ASP A 116 -1.35 8.41 -9.50
C ASP A 116 -0.35 8.68 -8.38
N THR A 117 -0.81 9.00 -7.17
CA THR A 117 0.06 9.29 -6.03
C THR A 117 1.02 8.12 -5.69
N LEU A 118 0.54 6.87 -5.78
CA LEU A 118 1.37 5.70 -5.51
C LEU A 118 2.35 5.41 -6.65
N LEU A 119 1.91 5.63 -7.90
CA LEU A 119 2.75 5.46 -9.07
C LEU A 119 3.81 6.56 -9.17
N ASP A 120 3.49 7.82 -8.81
CA ASP A 120 4.45 8.92 -8.70
C ASP A 120 5.51 8.61 -7.63
N ARG A 121 5.08 8.07 -6.50
CA ARG A 121 6.01 7.66 -5.43
C ARG A 121 6.94 6.54 -5.89
N TRP A 122 6.46 5.57 -6.68
CA TRP A 122 7.32 4.55 -7.28
C TRP A 122 8.29 5.12 -8.29
N GLU A 123 7.89 6.12 -9.09
CA GLU A 123 8.76 6.81 -10.04
C GLU A 123 9.91 7.51 -9.32
N GLU A 124 9.61 8.31 -8.28
CA GLU A 124 10.62 8.95 -7.42
C GLU A 124 11.60 7.93 -6.80
N LEU A 125 11.09 6.80 -6.33
CA LEU A 125 11.92 5.75 -5.74
C LEU A 125 12.83 5.09 -6.76
N LEU A 126 12.32 4.82 -7.98
CA LEU A 126 13.09 4.21 -9.08
C LEU A 126 14.11 5.17 -9.72
N ASP A 127 13.95 6.48 -9.55
CA ASP A 127 14.91 7.49 -9.96
C ASP A 127 16.02 7.72 -8.93
N GLY A 128 15.80 7.25 -7.72
CA GLY A 128 16.75 7.30 -6.62
C GLY A 128 17.65 6.06 -6.52
N PRO A 129 18.47 5.99 -5.45
CA PRO A 129 19.31 4.82 -5.17
C PRO A 129 18.48 3.59 -4.82
N ALA A 130 18.94 2.40 -5.25
CA ALA A 130 18.25 1.13 -5.06
C ALA A 130 17.95 0.81 -3.58
N ASP A 131 18.78 1.27 -2.65
CA ASP A 131 18.60 1.06 -1.22
C ASP A 131 17.27 1.62 -0.70
N ARG A 132 16.78 2.72 -1.28
CA ARG A 132 15.47 3.29 -0.91
C ARG A 132 14.32 2.36 -1.33
N VAL A 133 14.42 1.77 -2.50
CA VAL A 133 13.45 0.78 -2.99
C VAL A 133 13.49 -0.47 -2.10
N ILE A 134 14.68 -0.97 -1.77
CA ILE A 134 14.89 -2.12 -0.88
C ILE A 134 14.27 -1.84 0.49
N ALA A 135 14.50 -0.67 1.06
CA ALA A 135 13.93 -0.26 2.34
C ALA A 135 12.39 -0.29 2.34
N VAL A 136 11.76 0.24 1.29
CA VAL A 136 10.28 0.22 1.13
C VAL A 136 9.75 -1.20 0.96
N LEU A 137 10.41 -2.02 0.15
CA LEU A 137 10.00 -3.41 -0.09
C LEU A 137 10.13 -4.28 1.16
N GLY A 138 11.17 -4.05 1.98
CA GLY A 138 11.48 -4.78 3.20
C GLY A 138 10.85 -4.20 4.48
N SER A 139 10.11 -3.09 4.41
CA SER A 139 9.48 -2.49 5.59
C SER A 139 8.08 -3.06 5.82
N PRO A 140 7.74 -3.50 7.04
CA PRO A 140 6.39 -3.91 7.40
C PRO A 140 5.44 -2.74 7.63
N ALA A 141 5.91 -1.50 7.57
CA ALA A 141 5.12 -0.30 7.84
C ALA A 141 3.89 -0.19 6.91
N PRO A 142 2.75 0.30 7.40
CA PRO A 142 1.51 0.38 6.64
C PRO A 142 1.63 1.16 5.32
N GLU A 143 2.34 2.29 5.32
CA GLU A 143 2.60 3.10 4.12
C GLU A 143 3.41 2.33 3.06
N CYS A 144 4.36 1.48 3.48
CA CYS A 144 5.10 0.60 2.59
C CYS A 144 4.22 -0.56 2.08
N SER A 145 3.27 -1.04 2.89
CA SER A 145 2.28 -2.01 2.45
C SER A 145 1.42 -1.48 1.30
N GLU A 146 0.96 -0.23 1.40
CA GLU A 146 0.20 0.42 0.34
C GLU A 146 0.99 0.54 -0.97
N LEU A 147 2.24 0.99 -0.89
CA LEU A 147 3.13 1.04 -2.05
C LEU A 147 3.31 -0.34 -2.68
N ARG A 148 3.50 -1.40 -1.88
CA ARG A 148 3.63 -2.76 -2.40
C ARG A 148 2.38 -3.26 -3.11
N HIS A 149 1.17 -2.81 -2.76
CA HIS A 149 -0.06 -3.17 -3.47
C HIS A 149 -0.14 -2.57 -4.88
N ALA A 150 0.50 -1.41 -5.12
CA ALA A 150 0.66 -0.79 -6.43
C ALA A 150 2.04 -1.06 -7.03
N SER A 151 2.67 -2.18 -6.69
CA SER A 151 4.07 -2.50 -6.99
C SER A 151 4.32 -2.69 -8.51
N PRO A 152 5.32 -2.02 -9.09
CA PRO A 152 5.67 -2.18 -10.50
C PRO A 152 6.55 -3.40 -10.80
N PHE A 153 6.82 -4.27 -9.82
CA PHE A 153 7.77 -5.38 -9.97
C PHE A 153 7.15 -6.68 -10.51
N ALA A 154 6.03 -6.59 -11.25
CA ALA A 154 5.44 -7.75 -11.91
C ALA A 154 6.45 -8.44 -12.86
N GLY A 155 6.53 -9.77 -12.78
CA GLY A 155 7.44 -10.58 -13.60
C GLY A 155 8.91 -10.53 -13.19
N VAL A 156 9.27 -9.89 -12.08
CA VAL A 156 10.62 -9.99 -11.49
C VAL A 156 10.83 -11.36 -10.84
N LEU A 157 9.80 -11.87 -10.18
CA LEU A 157 9.81 -13.21 -9.60
C LEU A 157 9.37 -14.26 -10.61
N THR A 158 10.04 -15.40 -10.59
CA THR A 158 9.65 -16.60 -11.34
C THR A 158 8.32 -17.17 -10.83
N GLU A 159 7.68 -18.03 -11.63
CA GLU A 159 6.45 -18.70 -11.22
C GLU A 159 6.65 -19.62 -10.00
N ALA A 160 7.82 -20.27 -9.92
CA ALA A 160 8.19 -21.10 -8.77
C ALA A 160 8.29 -20.29 -7.47
N GLU A 161 8.95 -19.12 -7.51
CA GLU A 161 9.07 -18.22 -6.36
C GLU A 161 7.70 -17.67 -5.93
N ARG A 162 6.86 -17.29 -6.88
CA ARG A 162 5.49 -16.83 -6.60
C ARG A 162 4.64 -17.93 -5.94
N THR A 163 4.71 -19.14 -6.46
CA THR A 163 3.99 -20.28 -5.91
C THR A 163 4.46 -20.60 -4.51
N TRP A 164 5.77 -20.55 -4.28
CA TRP A 164 6.36 -20.74 -2.95
C TRP A 164 5.82 -19.72 -1.95
N VAL A 165 5.81 -18.42 -2.28
CA VAL A 165 5.27 -17.37 -1.39
C VAL A 165 3.81 -17.63 -1.05
N ILE A 166 2.98 -17.99 -2.05
CA ILE A 166 1.56 -18.27 -1.84
C ILE A 166 1.35 -19.43 -0.87
N ARG A 167 2.14 -20.49 -0.99
CA ARG A 167 2.08 -21.65 -0.09
C ARG A 167 2.59 -21.31 1.31
N ALA A 168 3.76 -20.71 1.42
CA ALA A 168 4.39 -20.36 2.68
C ALA A 168 3.51 -19.41 3.53
N THR A 169 2.88 -18.42 2.90
CA THR A 169 2.02 -17.47 3.60
C THR A 169 0.67 -18.05 4.02
N ARG A 170 0.20 -19.14 3.40
CA ARG A 170 -1.01 -19.87 3.85
C ARG A 170 -0.73 -20.77 5.05
N ALA A 171 0.43 -21.40 5.09
CA ALA A 171 0.79 -22.33 6.18
C ALA A 171 1.04 -21.60 7.51
N ALA A 172 1.25 -20.30 7.51
CA ALA A 172 1.51 -19.47 8.70
C ALA A 172 0.21 -18.85 9.29
N THR A 173 -0.97 -19.32 8.88
CA THR A 173 -2.28 -18.89 9.38
C THR A 173 -2.91 -19.99 10.19
#